data_6038ea19dbbee882ffb34efcc8eb3f17
#
_entry.id   6038ea19dbbee882ffb34efcc8eb3f17
#
_cell.length_a   1.000
_cell.length_b   1.000
_cell.length_c   1.000
_cell.angle_alpha   90.00
_cell.angle_beta   90.00
_cell.angle_gamma   90.00
#
_symmetry.space_group_name_H-M   'P 1'
#
loop_
_entity.id
_entity.type
_entity.pdbx_description
1 polymer ?
#
loop_
_entity_poly.entity_id
_entity_poly.type
_entity_poly.pdbx_seq_one_letter_code
_entity_poly.pdbx_strand_id
1 'polypeptide(L)' 'MSKYDKLWNYIKENNKGKYTLTFDDVNDILDFKIDHSFLKYKKELELYGYKVSKISLKEKYVIIDKLS' A
#
# COMPACT_ATOMS: atom_id res chain seq x y z
N MET A 1 -14.56 -5.42 -1.49
CA MET A 1 -13.57 -4.71 -0.71
C MET A 1 -12.70 -5.68 0.04
N SER A 2 -11.41 -5.40 0.08
CA SER A 2 -10.45 -6.30 0.70
C SER A 2 -10.10 -5.83 2.10
N LYS A 3 -9.36 -6.68 2.81
CA LYS A 3 -8.87 -6.33 4.14
C LYS A 3 -7.84 -5.18 4.10
N TYR A 4 -7.44 -4.75 2.91
CA TYR A 4 -6.45 -3.67 2.74
C TYR A 4 -7.07 -2.29 2.59
N ASP A 5 -8.39 -2.17 2.66
CA ASP A 5 -9.07 -0.88 2.52
C ASP A 5 -8.54 0.16 3.50
N LYS A 6 -8.18 -0.25 4.69
CA LYS A 6 -7.66 0.67 5.70
C LYS A 6 -6.37 1.34 5.23
N LEU A 7 -5.50 0.57 4.58
CA LEU A 7 -4.27 1.10 4.00
C LEU A 7 -4.58 2.01 2.81
N TRP A 8 -5.50 1.60 1.94
CA TRP A 8 -5.85 2.39 0.76
C TRP A 8 -6.44 3.74 1.18
N ASN A 9 -7.29 3.75 2.19
CA ASN A 9 -7.87 4.99 2.69
C ASN A 9 -6.83 5.88 3.36
N TYR A 10 -5.87 5.29 4.08
CA TYR A 10 -4.78 6.05 4.67
C TYR A 10 -3.98 6.79 3.59
N ILE A 11 -3.66 6.10 2.51
CA ILE A 11 -2.91 6.68 1.40
C ILE A 11 -3.71 7.80 0.73
N LYS A 12 -4.99 7.56 0.50
CA LYS A 12 -5.86 8.53 -0.14
C LYS A 12 -6.02 9.79 0.72
N GLU A 13 -6.21 9.63 2.01
CA GLU A 13 -6.44 10.75 2.92
C GLU A 13 -5.21 11.62 3.08
N ASN A 14 -4.03 11.03 3.11
CA ASN A 14 -2.79 11.79 3.23
C ASN A 14 -2.41 12.50 1.93
N ASN A 15 -2.88 11.98 0.81
CA ASN A 15 -2.75 12.61 -0.50
C ASN A 15 -1.33 13.08 -0.86
N LYS A 16 -0.33 12.29 -0.54
CA LYS A 16 1.05 12.57 -0.94
C LYS A 16 1.29 12.05 -2.35
N GLY A 17 2.24 12.65 -3.05
CA GLY A 17 2.59 12.20 -4.40
C GLY A 17 3.32 10.88 -4.41
N LYS A 18 4.03 10.55 -3.34
CA LYS A 18 4.81 9.32 -3.25
C LYS A 18 4.92 8.86 -1.80
N TYR A 19 4.87 7.53 -1.62
CA TYR A 19 5.03 6.91 -0.32
C TYR A 19 6.15 5.88 -0.39
N THR A 20 7.01 5.85 0.64
CA THR A 20 7.93 4.75 0.85
C THR A 20 7.61 4.21 2.23
N LEU A 21 6.95 3.05 2.26
CA LEU A 21 6.48 2.44 3.49
C LEU A 21 7.18 1.11 3.70
N THR A 22 7.70 0.90 4.92
CA THR A 22 8.23 -0.40 5.26
C THR A 22 7.07 -1.36 5.52
N PHE A 23 7.36 -2.66 5.53
CA PHE A 23 6.33 -3.64 5.87
C PHE A 23 5.82 -3.40 7.29
N ASP A 24 6.70 -2.97 8.21
CA ASP A 24 6.27 -2.64 9.57
C ASP A 24 5.30 -1.47 9.57
N ASP A 25 5.56 -0.44 8.77
CA ASP A 25 4.65 0.70 8.65
C ASP A 25 3.28 0.24 8.16
N VAL A 26 3.27 -0.61 7.14
CA VAL A 26 2.03 -1.14 6.57
C VAL A 26 1.28 -1.98 7.59
N ASN A 27 2.01 -2.83 8.31
CA ASN A 27 1.41 -3.68 9.35
C ASN A 27 0.78 -2.83 10.46
N ASP A 28 1.45 -1.74 10.84
CA ASP A 28 0.92 -0.84 11.86
C ASP A 28 -0.38 -0.17 11.41
N ILE A 29 -0.44 0.22 10.15
CA ILE A 29 -1.65 0.85 9.58
C ILE A 29 -2.79 -0.16 9.53
N LEU A 30 -2.48 -1.40 9.14
CA LEU A 30 -3.48 -2.44 8.93
C LEU A 30 -3.86 -3.21 10.20
N ASP A 31 -3.03 -3.15 11.22
CA ASP A 31 -3.19 -3.93 12.46
C ASP A 31 -3.06 -5.44 12.25
N PHE A 32 -2.43 -5.86 11.15
CA PHE A 32 -2.09 -7.27 10.91
C PHE A 32 -0.92 -7.34 9.95
N LYS A 33 -0.27 -8.51 9.89
CA LYS A 33 0.87 -8.70 8.98
C LYS A 33 0.39 -8.92 7.55
N ILE A 34 1.02 -8.26 6.60
CA ILE A 34 0.71 -8.48 5.20
C ILE A 34 1.24 -9.85 4.76
N ASP A 35 0.58 -10.43 3.78
CA ASP A 35 0.96 -11.73 3.24
C ASP A 35 0.88 -11.68 1.70
N HIS A 36 0.92 -12.85 1.06
CA HIS A 36 0.88 -12.92 -0.40
C HIS A 36 -0.37 -12.29 -1.01
N SER A 37 -1.45 -12.18 -0.26
CA SER A 37 -2.67 -11.57 -0.78
C SER A 37 -2.47 -10.09 -1.10
N PHE A 38 -1.49 -9.45 -0.47
CA PHE A 38 -1.17 -8.05 -0.79
C PHE A 38 -0.82 -7.90 -2.27
N LEU A 39 -0.06 -8.85 -2.81
CA LEU A 39 0.31 -8.82 -4.23
C LEU A 39 -0.91 -8.95 -5.13
N LYS A 40 -1.92 -9.68 -4.67
CA LYS A 40 -3.15 -9.88 -5.41
C LYS A 40 -4.02 -8.61 -5.38
N TYR A 41 -4.12 -7.97 -4.21
CA TYR A 41 -5.03 -6.86 -4.01
C TYR A 41 -4.43 -5.49 -4.25
N LYS A 42 -3.13 -5.39 -4.52
CA LYS A 42 -2.48 -4.09 -4.71
C LYS A 42 -3.10 -3.27 -5.84
N LYS A 43 -3.71 -3.93 -6.82
CA LYS A 43 -4.37 -3.24 -7.93
C LYS A 43 -5.57 -2.43 -7.48
N GLU A 44 -6.17 -2.75 -6.36
CA GLU A 44 -7.29 -1.98 -5.84
C GLU A 44 -6.90 -0.54 -5.56
N LEU A 45 -5.62 -0.32 -5.24
CA LEU A 45 -5.13 1.02 -4.96
C LEU A 45 -5.29 1.95 -6.17
N GLU A 46 -5.28 1.38 -7.38
CA GLU A 46 -5.47 2.18 -8.59
C GLU A 46 -6.85 2.84 -8.63
N LEU A 47 -7.84 2.23 -8.00
CA LEU A 47 -9.16 2.81 -7.88
C LEU A 47 -9.17 4.06 -7.00
N TYR A 48 -8.14 4.21 -6.18
CA TYR A 48 -7.99 5.35 -5.28
C TYR A 48 -7.06 6.42 -5.86
N GLY A 49 -6.56 6.20 -7.09
CA GLY A 49 -5.69 7.16 -7.74
C GLY A 49 -4.21 6.99 -7.46
N TYR A 50 -3.80 5.80 -7.03
CA TYR A 50 -2.42 5.49 -6.71
C TYR A 50 -2.06 4.10 -7.26
N LYS A 51 -0.76 3.81 -7.29
CA LYS A 51 -0.32 2.46 -7.68
C LYS A 51 0.88 2.06 -6.84
N VAL A 52 1.05 0.76 -6.64
CA VAL A 52 2.25 0.22 -6.01
C VAL A 52 3.31 0.08 -7.10
N SER A 53 4.32 0.94 -7.07
CA SER A 53 5.36 0.99 -8.10
C SER A 53 6.44 -0.05 -7.88
N LYS A 54 6.73 -0.37 -6.63
CA LYS A 54 7.78 -1.32 -6.31
C LYS A 54 7.49 -2.01 -4.98
N ILE A 55 7.81 -3.28 -4.91
CA ILE A 55 7.77 -4.05 -3.66
C ILE A 55 9.11 -4.74 -3.53
N SER A 56 9.81 -4.50 -2.43
CA SER A 56 11.06 -5.20 -2.14
C SER A 56 10.80 -6.19 -1.02
N LEU A 57 10.80 -7.47 -1.37
CA LEU A 57 10.62 -8.53 -0.37
C LEU A 57 11.89 -8.72 0.46
N LYS A 58 13.04 -8.40 -0.13
CA LYS A 58 14.32 -8.52 0.55
C LYS A 58 14.50 -7.45 1.61
N GLU A 59 14.19 -6.20 1.26
CA GLU A 59 14.36 -5.07 2.16
C GLU A 59 13.07 -4.70 2.90
N LYS A 60 11.98 -5.35 2.53
CA LYS A 60 10.69 -5.25 3.20
C LYS A 60 10.13 -3.83 3.20
N TYR A 61 9.99 -3.27 1.99
CA TYR A 61 9.33 -1.98 1.83
C TYR A 61 8.54 -1.96 0.52
N VAL A 62 7.65 -0.99 0.42
CA VAL A 62 6.89 -0.75 -0.81
C VAL A 62 6.98 0.72 -1.17
N ILE A 63 6.96 0.99 -2.48
CA ILE A 63 6.91 2.36 -2.99
C ILE A 63 5.59 2.53 -3.72
N ILE A 64 4.86 3.56 -3.36
CA ILE A 64 3.54 3.87 -3.92
C ILE A 64 3.61 5.26 -4.55
N ASP A 65 3.17 5.36 -5.79
CA ASP A 65 3.15 6.63 -6.51
C ASP A 65 1.71 7.02 -6.84
N LYS A 66 1.47 8.32 -6.85
CA LYS A 66 0.17 8.84 -7.23
C LYS A 66 0.02 8.76 -8.74
N LEU A 67 -1.13 8.31 -9.19
CA LEU A 67 -1.50 8.38 -10.59
C LEU A 67 -2.00 9.79 -10.88
N SER A 68 -1.41 10.43 -11.84
CA SER A 68 -1.79 11.81 -12.13
C SER A 68 -2.87 11.91 -13.19
#